data_bfa49ba888490f04b37497b0e445c882
#
_entry.id   bfa49ba888490f04b37497b0e445c882
#
_cell.length_a   1.000
_cell.length_b   1.000
_cell.length_c   1.000
_cell.angle_alpha   90.00
_cell.angle_beta   90.00
_cell.angle_gamma   90.00
#
_symmetry.space_group_name_H-M   'P 1'
#
loop_
_entity.id
_entity.type
_entity.pdbx_description
1 polymer ?
#
loop_
_entity_poly.entity_id
_entity_poly.type
_entity_poly.pdbx_seq_one_letter_code
_entity_poly.pdbx_strand_id
1 'polypeptide(L)'
;MKFKIQFTIFILVTGNLLLAQNTTDPYNQSEELGKVRWLRDYDDAISLAKEENKDVLILFQEVPGCSTCRNYGHNVLSHPLMVEAIENSFIPLAIFNNKGGKDAQILRKFNEPSWNNPVVRIVNKNGNDVINRIGNDYAALRLCKSMQQALAEKGKKIPEYINLLEQELSAKKTDKAYYKMSCFWSGEKQLGKLPMVLNTVSGFIDHNEVVEVTYDSKGLTKKELDVYAKSNGMSLIDNKQSYRSSPNDVHYYLQQTKFKYIPLTKLQQTKINSALGEGKPTIHFLSPSQLKWFKKIKNNNNEVLFHVNFAKAWIKKVKEQGAI
;
A
#
# COMPACT_ATOMS: atom_id res chain seq x y z
N MET A 1 4.45 14.26 -63.86
CA MET A 1 3.27 13.81 -63.08
C MET A 1 3.75 13.38 -61.71
N LYS A 2 3.57 14.21 -60.64
CA LYS A 2 4.01 13.87 -59.28
C LYS A 2 2.79 13.39 -58.50
N PHE A 3 2.75 12.11 -58.14
CA PHE A 3 1.72 11.55 -57.25
C PHE A 3 2.05 11.94 -55.79
N LYS A 4 1.16 12.70 -55.15
CA LYS A 4 1.16 12.94 -53.72
C LYS A 4 0.37 11.82 -53.01
N ILE A 5 1.07 10.96 -52.28
CA ILE A 5 0.44 9.99 -51.38
C ILE A 5 0.08 10.74 -50.11
N GLN A 6 -1.22 10.95 -49.89
CA GLN A 6 -1.76 11.40 -48.59
C GLN A 6 -1.85 10.20 -47.64
N PHE A 7 -1.02 10.20 -46.63
CA PHE A 7 -1.15 9.26 -45.49
C PHE A 7 -2.23 9.78 -44.53
N THR A 8 -3.40 9.16 -44.54
CA THR A 8 -4.45 9.41 -43.56
C THR A 8 -4.12 8.61 -42.30
N ILE A 9 -3.64 9.32 -41.26
CA ILE A 9 -3.47 8.73 -39.92
C ILE A 9 -4.86 8.62 -39.29
N PHE A 10 -5.39 7.40 -39.23
CA PHE A 10 -6.59 7.08 -38.48
C PHE A 10 -6.18 6.88 -37.00
N ILE A 11 -6.37 7.92 -36.18
CA ILE A 11 -6.16 7.82 -34.73
C ILE A 11 -7.35 7.07 -34.13
N LEU A 12 -7.14 5.81 -33.78
CA LEU A 12 -8.07 5.02 -32.95
C LEU A 12 -8.06 5.57 -31.50
N VAL A 13 -8.89 6.57 -31.23
CA VAL A 13 -9.19 7.07 -29.89
C VAL A 13 -10.63 6.68 -29.54
N THR A 14 -10.91 5.41 -29.34
CA THR A 14 -12.28 4.96 -29.02
C THR A 14 -12.38 3.98 -27.85
N GLY A 15 -11.28 3.61 -27.16
CA GLY A 15 -11.33 2.60 -26.09
C GLY A 15 -11.64 3.13 -24.68
N ASN A 16 -11.34 4.38 -24.38
CA ASN A 16 -11.33 4.85 -22.99
C ASN A 16 -12.61 5.59 -22.51
N LEU A 17 -13.56 5.88 -23.39
CA LEU A 17 -14.75 6.67 -23.04
C LEU A 17 -15.94 5.83 -22.54
N LEU A 18 -16.00 4.54 -22.87
CA LEU A 18 -17.11 3.66 -22.45
C LEU A 18 -16.95 3.09 -21.03
N LEU A 19 -15.72 2.95 -20.55
CA LEU A 19 -15.45 2.38 -19.21
C LEU A 19 -15.77 3.38 -18.07
N ALA A 20 -15.79 4.68 -18.33
CA ALA A 20 -16.07 5.68 -17.32
C ALA A 20 -17.54 5.67 -16.81
N GLN A 21 -18.47 5.06 -17.54
CA GLN A 21 -19.89 5.05 -17.18
C GLN A 21 -20.28 3.95 -16.19
N ASN A 22 -19.46 2.90 -16.00
CA ASN A 22 -19.79 1.75 -15.13
C ASN A 22 -18.89 1.62 -13.90
N THR A 23 -18.19 2.67 -13.50
CA THR A 23 -17.36 2.66 -12.29
C THR A 23 -17.97 3.49 -11.17
N THR A 24 -17.70 3.09 -9.92
CA THR A 24 -18.05 3.89 -8.76
C THR A 24 -17.12 5.09 -8.61
N ASP A 25 -17.59 6.14 -7.91
CA ASP A 25 -16.76 7.28 -7.54
C ASP A 25 -16.21 7.10 -6.11
N PRO A 26 -14.90 6.91 -5.92
CA PRO A 26 -14.28 6.68 -4.61
C PRO A 26 -14.55 7.78 -3.56
N TYR A 27 -14.97 8.96 -4.02
CA TYR A 27 -15.23 10.10 -3.14
C TYR A 27 -16.70 10.37 -2.90
N ASN A 28 -17.58 9.72 -3.70
CA ASN A 28 -19.04 9.85 -3.62
C ASN A 28 -19.74 8.49 -3.73
N GLN A 29 -19.26 7.51 -2.98
CA GLN A 29 -19.84 6.16 -2.91
C GLN A 29 -20.16 5.76 -1.47
N SER A 30 -20.94 4.70 -1.29
CA SER A 30 -21.25 4.13 0.02
C SER A 30 -20.00 3.71 0.76
N GLU A 31 -19.98 3.92 2.09
CA GLU A 31 -18.82 3.65 2.94
C GLU A 31 -18.34 2.19 2.91
N GLU A 32 -19.24 1.23 2.64
CA GLU A 32 -18.95 -0.19 2.48
C GLU A 32 -17.97 -0.48 1.34
N LEU A 33 -17.91 0.39 0.34
CA LEU A 33 -17.02 0.26 -0.82
C LEU A 33 -15.63 0.86 -0.61
N GLY A 34 -15.43 1.56 0.51
CA GLY A 34 -14.17 2.21 0.83
C GLY A 34 -13.78 3.32 -0.15
N LYS A 35 -12.52 3.32 -0.58
CA LYS A 35 -11.94 4.30 -1.52
C LYS A 35 -11.45 3.66 -2.83
N VAL A 36 -11.84 2.43 -3.10
CA VAL A 36 -11.53 1.74 -4.34
C VAL A 36 -12.54 2.14 -5.42
N ARG A 37 -12.07 2.34 -6.65
CA ARG A 37 -12.91 2.57 -7.83
C ARG A 37 -13.35 1.24 -8.41
N TRP A 38 -14.59 0.85 -8.16
CA TRP A 38 -15.13 -0.44 -8.55
C TRP A 38 -15.84 -0.40 -9.89
N LEU A 39 -15.58 -1.36 -10.78
CA LEU A 39 -16.51 -1.72 -11.85
C LEU A 39 -17.79 -2.31 -11.27
N ARG A 40 -18.92 -2.14 -11.98
CA ARG A 40 -20.23 -2.63 -11.58
C ARG A 40 -20.83 -3.64 -12.58
N ASP A 41 -20.10 -3.99 -13.63
CA ASP A 41 -20.52 -4.99 -14.61
C ASP A 41 -19.44 -6.10 -14.70
N TYR A 42 -19.89 -7.35 -14.57
CA TYR A 42 -19.00 -8.51 -14.58
C TYR A 42 -18.38 -8.75 -15.94
N ASP A 43 -19.15 -8.59 -17.02
CA ASP A 43 -18.66 -8.87 -18.38
C ASP A 43 -17.63 -7.81 -18.80
N ASP A 44 -17.84 -6.54 -18.42
CA ASP A 44 -16.87 -5.47 -18.58
C ASP A 44 -15.57 -5.79 -17.81
N ALA A 45 -15.69 -6.26 -16.56
CA ALA A 45 -14.52 -6.61 -15.75
C ALA A 45 -13.72 -7.78 -16.34
N ILE A 46 -14.38 -8.81 -16.86
CA ILE A 46 -13.73 -9.95 -17.53
C ILE A 46 -13.08 -9.51 -18.85
N SER A 47 -13.72 -8.61 -19.60
CA SER A 47 -13.17 -8.08 -20.84
C SER A 47 -11.89 -7.29 -20.58
N LEU A 48 -11.91 -6.40 -19.59
CA LEU A 48 -10.75 -5.62 -19.16
C LEU A 48 -9.63 -6.51 -18.60
N ALA A 49 -9.98 -7.58 -17.87
CA ALA A 49 -9.03 -8.55 -17.35
C ALA A 49 -8.26 -9.29 -18.46
N LYS A 50 -8.91 -9.55 -19.60
CA LYS A 50 -8.27 -10.12 -20.80
C LYS A 50 -7.34 -9.10 -21.45
N GLU A 51 -7.79 -7.85 -21.59
CA GLU A 51 -7.04 -6.76 -22.24
C GLU A 51 -5.77 -6.42 -21.43
N GLU A 52 -5.90 -6.21 -20.11
CA GLU A 52 -4.79 -5.82 -19.23
C GLU A 52 -3.96 -7.00 -18.72
N ASN A 53 -4.35 -8.24 -19.04
CA ASN A 53 -3.76 -9.46 -18.47
C ASN A 53 -3.66 -9.43 -16.95
N LYS A 54 -4.75 -8.96 -16.30
CA LYS A 54 -4.93 -8.94 -14.84
C LYS A 54 -6.00 -9.93 -14.42
N ASP A 55 -6.01 -10.32 -13.14
CA ASP A 55 -7.11 -11.04 -12.54
C ASP A 55 -8.16 -10.06 -12.01
N VAL A 56 -9.40 -10.51 -11.87
CA VAL A 56 -10.50 -9.71 -11.31
C VAL A 56 -10.58 -9.95 -9.81
N LEU A 57 -10.52 -8.89 -9.02
CA LEU A 57 -10.81 -8.93 -7.59
C LEU A 57 -12.29 -8.56 -7.41
N ILE A 58 -13.10 -9.55 -7.06
CA ILE A 58 -14.55 -9.39 -6.88
C ILE A 58 -14.85 -9.21 -5.39
N LEU A 59 -15.46 -8.08 -5.04
CA LEU A 59 -16.03 -7.83 -3.72
C LEU A 59 -17.54 -8.14 -3.77
N PHE A 60 -17.98 -9.12 -3.02
CA PHE A 60 -19.39 -9.37 -2.72
C PHE A 60 -19.75 -8.67 -1.41
N GLN A 61 -20.65 -7.67 -1.47
CA GLN A 61 -20.89 -6.75 -0.37
C GLN A 61 -22.35 -6.32 -0.31
N GLU A 62 -22.93 -6.20 0.89
CA GLU A 62 -24.21 -5.49 1.05
C GLU A 62 -24.00 -3.97 0.92
N VAL A 63 -24.84 -3.31 0.11
CA VAL A 63 -24.84 -1.84 -0.08
C VAL A 63 -26.26 -1.33 -0.23
N PRO A 64 -26.81 -0.57 0.76
CA PRO A 64 -26.23 -0.33 2.09
C PRO A 64 -26.11 -1.62 2.90
N GLY A 65 -25.09 -1.69 3.75
CA GLY A 65 -24.75 -2.90 4.48
C GLY A 65 -24.73 -2.76 6.01
N CYS A 66 -24.48 -3.88 6.67
CA CYS A 66 -24.33 -3.96 8.13
C CYS A 66 -23.03 -3.31 8.63
N SER A 67 -22.86 -3.28 9.95
CA SER A 67 -21.64 -2.71 10.56
C SER A 67 -20.36 -3.40 10.11
N THR A 68 -20.37 -4.71 9.88
CA THR A 68 -19.20 -5.46 9.37
C THR A 68 -18.82 -4.97 7.97
N CYS A 69 -19.81 -4.77 7.09
CA CYS A 69 -19.60 -4.25 5.73
C CYS A 69 -19.01 -2.85 5.75
N ARG A 70 -19.58 -1.93 6.56
CA ARG A 70 -19.06 -0.57 6.73
C ARG A 70 -17.64 -0.57 7.31
N ASN A 71 -17.41 -1.37 8.36
CA ASN A 71 -16.07 -1.49 8.96
C ASN A 71 -15.04 -2.03 7.97
N TYR A 72 -15.41 -2.97 7.11
CA TYR A 72 -14.51 -3.48 6.08
C TYR A 72 -14.18 -2.41 5.04
N GLY A 73 -15.19 -1.67 4.58
CA GLY A 73 -14.98 -0.51 3.70
C GLY A 73 -14.07 0.54 4.32
N HIS A 74 -14.31 0.90 5.58
CA HIS A 74 -13.53 1.91 6.29
C HIS A 74 -12.09 1.44 6.61
N ASN A 75 -11.92 0.27 7.21
CA ASN A 75 -10.64 -0.16 7.78
C ASN A 75 -9.73 -0.87 6.76
N VAL A 76 -10.31 -1.49 5.71
CA VAL A 76 -9.56 -2.28 4.72
C VAL A 76 -9.52 -1.59 3.37
N LEU A 77 -10.70 -1.30 2.80
CA LEU A 77 -10.84 -0.79 1.44
C LEU A 77 -10.61 0.74 1.33
N SER A 78 -10.35 1.43 2.45
CA SER A 78 -9.97 2.85 2.48
C SER A 78 -8.50 3.09 2.81
N HIS A 79 -7.73 2.04 3.14
CA HIS A 79 -6.30 2.19 3.38
C HIS A 79 -5.56 2.52 2.08
N PRO A 80 -4.82 3.65 1.98
CA PRO A 80 -4.29 4.10 0.69
C PRO A 80 -3.46 3.06 -0.07
N LEU A 81 -2.53 2.36 0.59
CA LEU A 81 -1.71 1.35 -0.08
C LEU A 81 -2.51 0.08 -0.44
N MET A 82 -3.62 -0.21 0.27
CA MET A 82 -4.52 -1.29 -0.11
C MET A 82 -5.31 -0.94 -1.38
N VAL A 83 -5.81 0.30 -1.46
CA VAL A 83 -6.45 0.83 -2.68
C VAL A 83 -5.50 0.74 -3.86
N GLU A 84 -4.26 1.23 -3.71
CA GLU A 84 -3.21 1.14 -4.72
C GLU A 84 -2.93 -0.33 -5.15
N ALA A 85 -2.88 -1.26 -4.20
CA ALA A 85 -2.65 -2.67 -4.49
C ALA A 85 -3.81 -3.29 -5.28
N ILE A 86 -5.05 -2.99 -4.91
CA ILE A 86 -6.25 -3.48 -5.60
C ILE A 86 -6.31 -2.92 -7.03
N GLU A 87 -6.27 -1.60 -7.20
CA GLU A 87 -6.48 -0.93 -8.49
C GLU A 87 -5.34 -1.16 -9.49
N ASN A 88 -4.09 -1.26 -9.01
CA ASN A 88 -2.95 -1.42 -9.91
C ASN A 88 -2.66 -2.88 -10.26
N SER A 89 -2.96 -3.83 -9.37
CA SER A 89 -2.62 -5.23 -9.59
C SER A 89 -3.78 -6.08 -10.12
N PHE A 90 -5.03 -5.63 -9.92
CA PHE A 90 -6.25 -6.35 -10.27
C PHE A 90 -7.24 -5.45 -11.03
N ILE A 91 -8.30 -6.05 -11.55
CA ILE A 91 -9.50 -5.36 -12.03
C ILE A 91 -10.53 -5.41 -10.89
N PRO A 92 -10.83 -4.29 -10.21
CA PRO A 92 -11.75 -4.28 -9.09
C PRO A 92 -13.21 -4.30 -9.56
N LEU A 93 -13.98 -5.27 -9.07
CA LEU A 93 -15.41 -5.45 -9.35
C LEU A 93 -16.19 -5.54 -8.04
N ALA A 94 -17.25 -4.77 -7.87
CA ALA A 94 -18.18 -4.90 -6.74
C ALA A 94 -19.53 -5.45 -7.18
N ILE A 95 -20.02 -6.49 -6.48
CA ILE A 95 -21.33 -7.12 -6.63
C ILE A 95 -22.14 -6.89 -5.36
N PHE A 96 -23.35 -6.37 -5.47
CA PHE A 96 -24.19 -6.05 -4.32
C PHE A 96 -25.10 -7.22 -3.96
N ASN A 97 -24.81 -7.86 -2.82
CA ASN A 97 -25.50 -9.07 -2.38
C ASN A 97 -27.00 -8.90 -2.13
N ASN A 98 -27.43 -7.68 -1.78
CA ASN A 98 -28.81 -7.32 -1.47
C ASN A 98 -29.55 -6.72 -2.66
N LYS A 99 -29.04 -6.86 -3.87
CA LYS A 99 -29.70 -6.37 -5.10
C LYS A 99 -30.10 -7.52 -6.02
N GLY A 100 -31.12 -7.26 -6.83
CA GLY A 100 -31.58 -8.16 -7.89
C GLY A 100 -30.80 -7.99 -9.20
N GLY A 101 -31.39 -8.48 -10.31
CA GLY A 101 -30.86 -8.28 -11.65
C GLY A 101 -29.50 -8.94 -11.89
N LYS A 102 -28.56 -8.19 -12.47
CA LYS A 102 -27.21 -8.67 -12.79
C LYS A 102 -26.45 -9.12 -11.55
N ASP A 103 -26.50 -8.39 -10.43
CA ASP A 103 -25.83 -8.75 -9.18
C ASP A 103 -26.28 -10.15 -8.70
N ALA A 104 -27.60 -10.41 -8.67
CA ALA A 104 -28.12 -11.72 -8.28
C ALA A 104 -27.74 -12.85 -9.25
N GLN A 105 -27.53 -12.56 -10.53
CA GLN A 105 -27.02 -13.56 -11.49
C GLN A 105 -25.57 -13.94 -11.17
N ILE A 106 -24.72 -12.97 -10.82
CA ILE A 106 -23.32 -13.22 -10.46
C ILE A 106 -23.22 -13.92 -9.11
N LEU A 107 -24.05 -13.61 -8.12
CA LEU A 107 -24.16 -14.37 -6.87
C LEU A 107 -24.42 -15.87 -7.15
N ARG A 108 -25.41 -16.18 -7.99
CA ARG A 108 -25.72 -17.57 -8.38
C ARG A 108 -24.56 -18.22 -9.13
N LYS A 109 -23.90 -17.52 -10.06
CA LYS A 109 -22.76 -18.01 -10.81
C LYS A 109 -21.62 -18.49 -9.89
N PHE A 110 -21.35 -17.76 -8.81
CA PHE A 110 -20.30 -18.09 -7.84
C PHE A 110 -20.81 -18.88 -6.64
N ASN A 111 -22.08 -19.26 -6.62
CA ASN A 111 -22.75 -19.91 -5.49
C ASN A 111 -22.54 -19.15 -4.16
N GLU A 112 -22.57 -17.80 -4.24
CA GLU A 112 -22.47 -16.95 -3.06
C GLU A 112 -23.84 -16.66 -2.48
N PRO A 113 -24.06 -16.90 -1.16
CA PRO A 113 -25.32 -16.53 -0.52
C PRO A 113 -25.39 -15.01 -0.31
N SER A 114 -26.63 -14.49 -0.30
CA SER A 114 -26.85 -13.05 -0.10
C SER A 114 -26.51 -12.55 1.31
N TRP A 115 -26.36 -13.43 2.28
CA TRP A 115 -26.17 -13.12 3.70
C TRP A 115 -24.72 -13.24 4.21
N ASN A 116 -23.82 -13.88 3.44
CA ASN A 116 -22.43 -14.08 3.86
C ASN A 116 -21.52 -13.06 3.19
N ASN A 117 -21.36 -11.91 3.83
CA ASN A 117 -20.56 -10.80 3.30
C ASN A 117 -19.92 -9.98 4.44
N PRO A 118 -18.83 -9.23 4.18
CA PRO A 118 -18.13 -9.15 2.89
C PRO A 118 -17.42 -10.46 2.51
N VAL A 119 -17.39 -10.74 1.20
CA VAL A 119 -16.61 -11.84 0.61
C VAL A 119 -15.76 -11.29 -0.50
N VAL A 120 -14.51 -11.76 -0.61
CA VAL A 120 -13.65 -11.43 -1.75
C VAL A 120 -13.27 -12.72 -2.49
N ARG A 121 -13.34 -12.68 -3.83
CA ARG A 121 -12.78 -13.68 -4.73
C ARG A 121 -11.77 -13.03 -5.66
N ILE A 122 -10.72 -13.76 -6.01
CA ILE A 122 -9.81 -13.36 -7.07
C ILE A 122 -9.92 -14.42 -8.17
N VAL A 123 -10.42 -13.99 -9.32
CA VAL A 123 -10.69 -14.88 -10.45
C VAL A 123 -9.87 -14.49 -11.66
N ASN A 124 -9.48 -15.48 -12.46
CA ASN A 124 -8.76 -15.23 -13.71
C ASN A 124 -9.71 -14.70 -14.82
N LYS A 125 -9.15 -14.37 -15.98
CA LYS A 125 -9.87 -13.89 -17.16
C LYS A 125 -10.94 -14.84 -17.71
N ASN A 126 -11.01 -16.08 -17.22
CA ASN A 126 -12.06 -17.05 -17.58
C ASN A 126 -13.13 -17.16 -16.47
N GLY A 127 -13.01 -16.41 -15.36
CA GLY A 127 -13.92 -16.43 -14.24
C GLY A 127 -13.69 -17.57 -13.25
N ASN A 128 -12.54 -18.26 -13.30
CA ASN A 128 -12.17 -19.32 -12.37
C ASN A 128 -11.36 -18.75 -11.20
N ASP A 129 -11.62 -19.21 -9.98
CA ASP A 129 -10.87 -18.81 -8.79
C ASP A 129 -9.37 -19.10 -8.97
N VAL A 130 -8.53 -18.09 -8.67
CA VAL A 130 -7.05 -18.20 -8.65
C VAL A 130 -6.59 -18.68 -7.28
N ILE A 131 -7.29 -18.25 -6.24
CA ILE A 131 -7.03 -18.60 -4.85
C ILE A 131 -8.34 -18.98 -4.15
N ASN A 132 -8.23 -19.54 -2.95
CA ASN A 132 -9.41 -19.83 -2.14
C ASN A 132 -10.20 -18.55 -1.82
N ARG A 133 -11.52 -18.68 -1.84
CA ARG A 133 -12.49 -17.68 -1.41
C ARG A 133 -12.13 -17.06 -0.04
N ILE A 134 -12.20 -15.75 0.09
CA ILE A 134 -11.97 -15.02 1.33
C ILE A 134 -13.32 -14.66 1.94
N GLY A 135 -13.67 -15.29 3.03
CA GLY A 135 -14.88 -15.03 3.82
C GLY A 135 -14.63 -15.34 5.28
N ASN A 136 -15.41 -14.73 6.19
CA ASN A 136 -15.30 -14.88 7.65
C ASN A 136 -13.97 -14.42 8.26
N ASP A 137 -13.11 -13.77 7.48
CA ASP A 137 -11.88 -13.10 7.94
C ASP A 137 -11.81 -11.73 7.27
N TYR A 138 -12.08 -10.71 8.05
CA TYR A 138 -12.22 -9.32 7.59
C TYR A 138 -10.98 -8.47 7.91
N ALA A 139 -9.85 -9.12 8.24
CA ALA A 139 -8.60 -8.43 8.51
C ALA A 139 -7.94 -7.94 7.20
N ALA A 140 -7.41 -6.72 7.22
CA ALA A 140 -6.64 -6.17 6.10
C ALA A 140 -5.45 -7.07 5.71
N LEU A 141 -4.81 -7.69 6.68
CA LEU A 141 -3.72 -8.65 6.46
C LEU A 141 -4.17 -9.84 5.61
N ARG A 142 -5.40 -10.36 5.83
CA ARG A 142 -5.92 -11.49 5.06
C ARG A 142 -6.04 -11.14 3.58
N LEU A 143 -6.62 -9.96 3.28
CA LEU A 143 -6.74 -9.49 1.89
C LEU A 143 -5.37 -9.25 1.26
N CYS A 144 -4.44 -8.59 1.98
CA CYS A 144 -3.09 -8.33 1.48
C CYS A 144 -2.35 -9.63 1.10
N LYS A 145 -2.33 -10.64 1.99
CA LYS A 145 -1.72 -11.94 1.72
C LYS A 145 -2.38 -12.70 0.57
N SER A 146 -3.69 -12.60 0.45
CA SER A 146 -4.42 -13.23 -0.65
C SER A 146 -4.11 -12.59 -2.01
N MET A 147 -3.93 -11.27 -2.05
CA MET A 147 -3.45 -10.59 -3.26
C MET A 147 -2.03 -11.00 -3.63
N GLN A 148 -1.12 -11.10 -2.65
CA GLN A 148 0.24 -11.59 -2.88
C GLN A 148 0.25 -13.02 -3.43
N GLN A 149 -0.56 -13.91 -2.83
CA GLN A 149 -0.72 -15.29 -3.31
C GLN A 149 -1.22 -15.33 -4.76
N ALA A 150 -2.27 -14.58 -5.10
CA ALA A 150 -2.79 -14.54 -6.46
C ALA A 150 -1.76 -14.02 -7.49
N LEU A 151 -0.96 -13.02 -7.11
CA LEU A 151 0.14 -12.54 -7.96
C LEU A 151 1.22 -13.61 -8.16
N ALA A 152 1.59 -14.32 -7.09
CA ALA A 152 2.57 -15.40 -7.14
C ALA A 152 2.12 -16.58 -7.99
N GLU A 153 0.84 -17.01 -7.88
CA GLU A 153 0.25 -18.08 -8.72
C GLU A 153 0.32 -17.74 -10.23
N LYS A 154 0.34 -16.45 -10.54
CA LYS A 154 0.48 -15.96 -11.91
C LYS A 154 1.93 -15.74 -12.34
N GLY A 155 2.89 -16.06 -11.47
CA GLY A 155 4.32 -15.80 -11.69
C GLY A 155 4.68 -14.31 -11.77
N LYS A 156 3.81 -13.41 -11.29
CA LYS A 156 4.07 -11.98 -11.25
C LYS A 156 4.91 -11.62 -10.03
N LYS A 157 5.87 -10.72 -10.24
CA LYS A 157 6.64 -10.15 -9.12
C LYS A 157 5.70 -9.32 -8.24
N ILE A 158 5.72 -9.59 -6.94
CA ILE A 158 4.99 -8.79 -5.96
C ILE A 158 5.69 -7.43 -5.83
N PRO A 159 5.00 -6.30 -6.03
CA PRO A 159 5.57 -4.97 -5.79
C PRO A 159 6.00 -4.80 -4.33
N GLU A 160 7.16 -4.19 -4.12
CA GLU A 160 7.76 -4.11 -2.77
C GLU A 160 6.90 -3.33 -1.77
N TYR A 161 6.17 -2.30 -2.22
CA TYR A 161 5.24 -1.58 -1.33
C TYR A 161 4.11 -2.47 -0.77
N ILE A 162 3.73 -3.57 -1.48
CA ILE A 162 2.76 -4.56 -0.99
C ILE A 162 3.41 -5.45 0.07
N ASN A 163 4.70 -5.81 -0.09
CA ASN A 163 5.44 -6.53 0.95
C ASN A 163 5.58 -5.69 2.22
N LEU A 164 5.87 -4.39 2.08
CA LEU A 164 5.92 -3.49 3.22
C LEU A 164 4.54 -3.32 3.89
N LEU A 165 3.46 -3.21 3.12
CA LEU A 165 2.10 -3.18 3.64
C LEU A 165 1.79 -4.47 4.43
N GLU A 166 2.11 -5.64 3.88
CA GLU A 166 1.95 -6.91 4.58
C GLU A 166 2.74 -6.94 5.90
N GLN A 167 3.98 -6.47 5.90
CA GLN A 167 4.80 -6.39 7.10
C GLN A 167 4.18 -5.47 8.17
N GLU A 168 3.69 -4.29 7.79
CA GLU A 168 2.99 -3.38 8.72
C GLU A 168 1.72 -4.01 9.31
N LEU A 169 0.92 -4.68 8.46
CA LEU A 169 -0.31 -5.34 8.88
C LEU A 169 -0.09 -6.60 9.73
N SER A 170 1.04 -7.27 9.55
CA SER A 170 1.39 -8.50 10.29
C SER A 170 1.99 -8.25 11.66
N ALA A 171 2.54 -7.07 11.91
CA ALA A 171 3.23 -6.69 13.13
C ALA A 171 2.26 -6.55 14.31
N LYS A 172 1.87 -7.68 14.91
CA LYS A 172 0.91 -7.73 16.04
C LYS A 172 1.55 -7.45 17.39
N LYS A 173 2.85 -7.68 17.53
CA LYS A 173 3.59 -7.46 18.77
C LYS A 173 4.86 -6.70 18.47
N THR A 174 4.83 -5.41 18.77
CA THR A 174 5.99 -4.54 18.58
C THR A 174 6.65 -4.25 19.91
N ASP A 175 7.98 -4.33 19.93
CA ASP A 175 8.80 -3.93 21.05
C ASP A 175 9.76 -2.80 20.64
N LYS A 176 10.34 -2.13 21.62
CA LYS A 176 11.32 -1.06 21.44
C LYS A 176 12.67 -1.42 22.06
N ALA A 177 13.72 -1.05 21.35
CA ALA A 177 15.11 -1.13 21.85
C ALA A 177 15.84 0.19 21.58
N TYR A 178 16.85 0.49 22.41
CA TYR A 178 17.61 1.73 22.35
C TYR A 178 19.11 1.39 22.25
N TYR A 179 19.76 1.96 21.26
CA TYR A 179 21.18 1.71 21.01
C TYR A 179 21.95 3.03 20.94
N LYS A 180 23.00 3.13 21.75
CA LYS A 180 23.96 4.23 21.71
C LYS A 180 25.01 3.97 20.65
N MET A 181 25.44 5.02 19.97
CA MET A 181 26.46 4.97 18.92
C MET A 181 27.17 6.32 18.74
N SER A 182 28.22 6.36 17.91
CA SER A 182 28.94 7.61 17.60
C SER A 182 28.22 8.48 16.57
N CYS A 183 27.32 7.89 15.74
CA CYS A 183 26.52 8.62 14.75
C CYS A 183 25.19 7.91 14.53
N PHE A 184 24.10 8.52 15.00
CA PHE A 184 22.77 7.95 14.91
C PHE A 184 22.23 7.89 13.47
N TRP A 185 22.69 8.73 12.53
CA TRP A 185 22.35 8.58 11.11
C TRP A 185 22.86 7.25 10.54
N SER A 186 24.09 6.87 10.89
CA SER A 186 24.64 5.56 10.55
C SER A 186 23.89 4.43 11.25
N GLY A 187 23.46 4.65 12.49
CA GLY A 187 22.65 3.70 13.26
C GLY A 187 21.31 3.45 12.62
N GLU A 188 20.54 4.49 12.27
CA GLU A 188 19.27 4.35 11.56
C GLU A 188 19.45 3.60 10.24
N LYS A 189 20.50 3.91 9.46
CA LYS A 189 20.85 3.20 8.24
C LYS A 189 21.05 1.70 8.47
N GLN A 190 21.84 1.33 9.48
CA GLN A 190 22.17 -0.07 9.76
C GLN A 190 20.96 -0.84 10.32
N LEU A 191 20.26 -0.26 11.29
CA LEU A 191 19.11 -0.91 11.93
C LEU A 191 17.89 -0.97 11.02
N GLY A 192 17.63 0.10 10.25
CA GLY A 192 16.47 0.20 9.38
C GLY A 192 16.43 -0.82 8.22
N LYS A 193 17.60 -1.38 7.81
CA LYS A 193 17.62 -2.41 6.77
C LYS A 193 17.15 -3.80 7.23
N LEU A 194 17.10 -4.05 8.54
CA LEU A 194 16.65 -5.33 9.05
C LEU A 194 15.19 -5.59 8.70
N PRO A 195 14.82 -6.78 8.21
CA PRO A 195 13.46 -7.06 7.74
C PRO A 195 12.38 -6.73 8.77
N MET A 196 12.56 -7.12 10.02
CA MET A 196 11.55 -6.97 11.09
C MET A 196 11.62 -5.61 11.80
N VAL A 197 12.50 -4.69 11.42
CA VAL A 197 12.53 -3.32 11.94
C VAL A 197 11.48 -2.49 11.19
N LEU A 198 10.54 -1.93 11.95
CA LEU A 198 9.39 -1.18 11.46
C LEU A 198 9.63 0.33 11.44
N ASN A 199 10.41 0.83 12.42
CA ASN A 199 10.74 2.24 12.51
C ASN A 199 12.06 2.45 13.28
N THR A 200 12.80 3.49 12.90
CA THR A 200 13.94 4.01 13.63
C THR A 200 13.73 5.48 13.91
N VAL A 201 14.16 5.94 15.06
CA VAL A 201 14.07 7.35 15.46
C VAL A 201 15.38 7.74 16.12
N SER A 202 16.10 8.70 15.53
CA SER A 202 17.29 9.29 16.12
C SER A 202 16.95 10.24 17.26
N GLY A 203 17.78 10.28 18.28
CA GLY A 203 17.59 11.11 19.46
C GLY A 203 18.77 11.05 20.42
N PHE A 204 18.53 11.50 21.64
CA PHE A 204 19.56 11.59 22.68
C PHE A 204 19.08 10.98 23.99
N ILE A 205 20.00 10.32 24.70
CA ILE A 205 19.90 10.01 26.12
C ILE A 205 21.11 10.66 26.77
N ASP A 206 20.86 11.63 27.66
CA ASP A 206 21.89 12.53 28.19
C ASP A 206 22.64 13.22 27.02
N HIS A 207 23.94 12.99 26.88
CA HIS A 207 24.78 13.53 25.81
C HIS A 207 25.11 12.50 24.72
N ASN A 208 24.48 11.30 24.78
CA ASN A 208 24.78 10.23 23.85
C ASN A 208 23.79 10.22 22.67
N GLU A 209 24.30 10.05 21.47
CA GLU A 209 23.48 9.76 20.30
C GLU A 209 22.88 8.36 20.39
N VAL A 210 21.59 8.26 20.24
CA VAL A 210 20.80 7.03 20.42
C VAL A 210 19.81 6.88 19.29
N VAL A 211 19.62 5.64 18.83
CA VAL A 211 18.49 5.26 17.95
C VAL A 211 17.51 4.43 18.76
N GLU A 212 16.25 4.90 18.81
CA GLU A 212 15.09 4.09 19.18
C GLU A 212 14.69 3.23 18.00
N VAL A 213 14.61 1.92 18.20
CA VAL A 213 14.17 0.94 17.20
C VAL A 213 12.85 0.34 17.61
N THR A 214 11.84 0.45 16.74
CA THR A 214 10.59 -0.31 16.84
C THR A 214 10.65 -1.50 15.92
N TYR A 215 10.43 -2.71 16.43
CA TYR A 215 10.54 -3.95 15.66
C TYR A 215 9.42 -4.94 15.98
N ASP A 216 9.12 -5.85 15.05
CA ASP A 216 8.22 -6.99 15.31
C ASP A 216 8.95 -8.06 16.11
N SER A 217 8.60 -8.17 17.41
CA SER A 217 9.25 -9.08 18.35
C SER A 217 8.89 -10.56 18.15
N LYS A 218 7.98 -10.87 17.23
CA LYS A 218 7.72 -12.25 16.81
C LYS A 218 8.72 -12.75 15.77
N GLY A 219 9.14 -11.86 14.88
CA GLY A 219 10.06 -12.20 13.78
C GLY A 219 11.54 -11.87 14.06
N LEU A 220 11.81 -11.04 15.08
CA LEU A 220 13.16 -10.63 15.48
C LEU A 220 13.22 -10.55 17.00
N THR A 221 13.94 -11.44 17.65
CA THR A 221 14.10 -11.39 19.11
C THR A 221 15.02 -10.22 19.51
N LYS A 222 14.80 -9.70 20.74
CA LYS A 222 15.70 -8.68 21.28
C LYS A 222 17.15 -9.11 21.30
N LYS A 223 17.44 -10.38 21.60
CA LYS A 223 18.79 -10.94 21.62
C LYS A 223 19.46 -10.88 20.25
N GLU A 224 18.74 -11.26 19.19
CA GLU A 224 19.26 -11.18 17.81
C GLU A 224 19.52 -9.73 17.40
N LEU A 225 18.61 -8.81 17.75
CA LEU A 225 18.79 -7.39 17.49
C LEU A 225 20.00 -6.82 18.26
N ASP A 226 20.20 -7.21 19.54
CA ASP A 226 21.33 -6.79 20.35
C ASP A 226 22.67 -7.29 19.77
N VAL A 227 22.71 -8.54 19.32
CA VAL A 227 23.90 -9.12 18.65
C VAL A 227 24.21 -8.35 17.38
N TYR A 228 23.19 -8.09 16.56
CA TYR A 228 23.36 -7.31 15.32
C TYR A 228 23.86 -5.89 15.62
N ALA A 229 23.24 -5.19 16.57
CA ALA A 229 23.64 -3.83 16.94
C ALA A 229 25.11 -3.81 17.42
N LYS A 230 25.51 -4.73 18.31
CA LYS A 230 26.87 -4.85 18.82
C LYS A 230 27.91 -5.12 17.69
N SER A 231 27.58 -6.00 16.74
CA SER A 231 28.46 -6.29 15.61
C SER A 231 28.64 -5.10 14.65
N ASN A 232 27.75 -4.09 14.75
CA ASN A 232 27.80 -2.83 13.99
C ASN A 232 28.29 -1.64 14.84
N GLY A 233 28.99 -1.88 15.96
CA GLY A 233 29.60 -0.84 16.80
C GLY A 233 28.62 -0.06 17.68
N MET A 234 27.44 -0.61 17.93
CA MET A 234 26.44 -0.01 18.78
C MET A 234 26.41 -0.66 20.17
N SER A 235 26.04 0.09 21.19
CA SER A 235 25.94 -0.40 22.58
C SER A 235 24.51 -0.26 23.07
N LEU A 236 24.05 -1.24 23.87
CA LEU A 236 22.77 -1.16 24.56
C LEU A 236 22.76 0.04 25.52
N ILE A 237 21.61 0.66 25.64
CA ILE A 237 21.35 1.66 26.68
C ILE A 237 19.99 1.42 27.31
N ASP A 238 19.98 1.32 28.66
CA ASP A 238 18.77 0.90 29.40
C ASP A 238 17.95 2.07 29.94
N ASN A 239 18.52 3.28 30.02
CA ASN A 239 17.84 4.46 30.56
C ASN A 239 16.85 5.09 29.54
N LYS A 240 15.74 4.36 29.29
CA LYS A 240 14.69 4.76 28.33
C LYS A 240 13.97 6.06 28.70
N GLN A 241 13.92 6.40 29.98
CA GLN A 241 13.10 7.51 30.50
C GLN A 241 13.67 8.89 30.11
N SER A 242 14.96 8.98 29.86
CA SER A 242 15.63 10.21 29.43
C SER A 242 15.74 10.35 27.91
N TYR A 243 15.17 9.42 27.11
CA TYR A 243 15.22 9.53 25.67
C TYR A 243 14.42 10.72 25.16
N ARG A 244 15.05 11.52 24.31
CA ARG A 244 14.45 12.65 23.58
C ARG A 244 14.76 12.50 22.10
N SER A 245 13.71 12.39 21.28
CA SER A 245 13.88 12.34 19.82
C SER A 245 14.46 13.64 19.27
N SER A 246 15.23 13.56 18.20
CA SER A 246 15.74 14.69 17.44
C SER A 246 15.03 14.75 16.07
N PRO A 247 13.87 15.45 15.96
CA PRO A 247 13.03 15.38 14.75
C PRO A 247 13.72 15.80 13.46
N ASN A 248 14.70 16.70 13.55
CA ASN A 248 15.47 17.18 12.39
C ASN A 248 16.50 16.14 11.89
N ASP A 249 16.84 15.18 12.72
CA ASP A 249 17.84 14.15 12.44
C ASP A 249 17.21 12.78 12.08
N VAL A 250 15.94 12.58 12.44
CA VAL A 250 15.23 11.33 12.11
C VAL A 250 15.20 11.13 10.59
N HIS A 251 15.64 9.94 10.16
CA HIS A 251 15.72 9.59 8.73
C HIS A 251 16.48 10.64 7.90
N TYR A 252 17.65 11.03 8.37
CA TYR A 252 18.49 12.09 7.80
C TYR A 252 18.66 11.98 6.28
N TYR A 253 19.04 10.80 5.76
CA TYR A 253 19.25 10.62 4.32
C TYR A 253 17.96 10.87 3.51
N LEU A 254 16.80 10.43 4.01
CA LEU A 254 15.51 10.67 3.36
C LEU A 254 15.17 12.17 3.34
N GLN A 255 15.40 12.88 4.46
CA GLN A 255 15.08 14.31 4.58
C GLN A 255 15.91 15.19 3.64
N GLN A 256 17.09 14.75 3.18
CA GLN A 256 17.90 15.46 2.18
C GLN A 256 17.39 15.25 0.74
N THR A 257 16.32 14.51 0.53
CA THR A 257 15.81 14.14 -0.79
C THR A 257 14.37 14.60 -1.03
N LYS A 258 13.87 14.40 -2.26
CA LYS A 258 12.47 14.66 -2.63
C LYS A 258 11.46 13.77 -1.92
N PHE A 259 11.89 12.68 -1.29
CA PHE A 259 10.99 11.78 -0.54
C PHE A 259 10.27 12.48 0.61
N LYS A 260 10.84 13.53 1.19
CA LYS A 260 10.20 14.33 2.25
C LYS A 260 8.89 15.03 1.82
N TYR A 261 8.62 15.13 0.52
CA TYR A 261 7.45 15.83 -0.05
C TYR A 261 6.33 14.88 -0.49
N ILE A 262 6.48 13.57 -0.27
CA ILE A 262 5.44 12.59 -0.59
C ILE A 262 4.96 11.85 0.67
N PRO A 263 3.67 11.41 0.69
CA PRO A 263 3.16 10.60 1.78
C PRO A 263 3.90 9.26 1.82
N LEU A 264 4.49 8.91 2.96
CA LEU A 264 5.17 7.63 3.19
C LEU A 264 4.74 7.07 4.54
N THR A 265 4.53 5.77 4.63
CA THR A 265 4.36 5.10 5.93
C THR A 265 5.68 5.14 6.72
N LYS A 266 5.64 4.86 8.03
CA LYS A 266 6.85 4.83 8.86
C LYS A 266 7.83 3.75 8.39
N LEU A 267 7.31 2.61 7.98
CA LEU A 267 8.14 1.54 7.44
C LEU A 267 8.77 1.94 6.10
N GLN A 268 8.00 2.55 5.18
CA GLN A 268 8.57 3.08 3.94
C GLN A 268 9.67 4.11 4.21
N GLN A 269 9.44 5.05 5.14
CA GLN A 269 10.45 6.04 5.54
C GLN A 269 11.74 5.35 6.02
N THR A 270 11.61 4.36 6.89
CA THR A 270 12.74 3.61 7.46
C THR A 270 13.53 2.86 6.39
N LYS A 271 12.84 2.12 5.49
CA LYS A 271 13.49 1.35 4.42
C LYS A 271 14.15 2.25 3.38
N ILE A 272 13.47 3.33 2.98
CA ILE A 272 14.01 4.32 2.04
C ILE A 272 15.23 5.02 2.64
N ASN A 273 15.17 5.47 3.91
CA ASN A 273 16.29 6.11 4.59
C ASN A 273 17.52 5.19 4.64
N SER A 274 17.30 3.94 5.02
CA SER A 274 18.38 2.93 5.06
C SER A 274 18.99 2.71 3.67
N ALA A 275 18.18 2.52 2.64
CA ALA A 275 18.66 2.28 1.28
C ALA A 275 19.41 3.50 0.71
N LEU A 276 18.91 4.73 0.94
CA LEU A 276 19.59 5.98 0.55
C LEU A 276 20.98 6.08 1.21
N GLY A 277 21.07 5.80 2.51
CA GLY A 277 22.34 5.82 3.25
C GLY A 277 23.34 4.76 2.78
N GLU A 278 22.87 3.70 2.10
CA GLU A 278 23.70 2.66 1.47
C GLU A 278 23.96 2.93 -0.04
N GLY A 279 23.42 4.02 -0.62
CA GLY A 279 23.52 4.29 -2.06
C GLY A 279 22.72 3.33 -2.94
N LYS A 280 21.72 2.66 -2.39
CA LYS A 280 20.87 1.68 -3.08
C LYS A 280 19.65 2.30 -3.74
N PRO A 281 19.07 1.68 -4.79
CA PRO A 281 17.82 2.11 -5.39
C PRO A 281 16.67 2.13 -4.37
N THR A 282 15.75 3.12 -4.49
CA THR A 282 14.69 3.36 -3.50
C THR A 282 13.29 3.45 -4.09
N ILE A 283 13.17 3.74 -5.40
CA ILE A 283 11.86 3.96 -6.02
C ILE A 283 10.94 2.74 -6.03
N HIS A 284 11.50 1.53 -5.88
CA HIS A 284 10.74 0.28 -5.82
C HIS A 284 9.92 0.13 -4.52
N PHE A 285 10.23 0.91 -3.47
CA PHE A 285 9.43 0.98 -2.24
C PHE A 285 8.14 1.79 -2.40
N LEU A 286 7.99 2.53 -3.51
CA LEU A 286 6.86 3.42 -3.75
C LEU A 286 5.71 2.69 -4.45
N SER A 287 4.48 3.01 -4.05
CA SER A 287 3.29 2.69 -4.82
C SER A 287 3.22 3.52 -6.12
N PRO A 288 2.39 3.14 -7.09
CA PRO A 288 2.27 3.88 -8.36
C PRO A 288 1.96 5.36 -8.19
N SER A 289 1.03 5.73 -7.29
CA SER A 289 0.72 7.14 -7.03
C SER A 289 1.86 7.87 -6.35
N GLN A 290 2.51 7.26 -5.36
CA GLN A 290 3.71 7.83 -4.72
C GLN A 290 4.82 8.08 -5.75
N LEU A 291 5.06 7.13 -6.66
CA LEU A 291 6.05 7.28 -7.73
C LEU A 291 5.68 8.40 -8.71
N LYS A 292 4.39 8.52 -9.07
CA LYS A 292 3.87 9.61 -9.90
C LYS A 292 4.11 10.97 -9.24
N TRP A 293 3.82 11.10 -7.95
CA TRP A 293 4.06 12.33 -7.20
C TRP A 293 5.56 12.65 -7.10
N PHE A 294 6.39 11.66 -6.77
CA PHE A 294 7.84 11.82 -6.70
C PHE A 294 8.44 12.35 -8.00
N LYS A 295 8.01 11.81 -9.15
CA LYS A 295 8.46 12.28 -10.48
C LYS A 295 8.02 13.70 -10.81
N LYS A 296 6.89 14.16 -10.29
CA LYS A 296 6.35 15.51 -10.53
C LYS A 296 7.05 16.61 -9.72
N ILE A 297 7.80 16.27 -8.66
CA ILE A 297 8.51 17.25 -7.84
C ILE A 297 9.68 17.83 -8.64
N LYS A 298 9.58 19.11 -9.02
CA LYS A 298 10.60 19.80 -9.82
C LYS A 298 11.58 20.63 -8.98
N ASN A 299 11.13 21.22 -7.87
CA ASN A 299 11.90 22.15 -7.03
C ASN A 299 11.53 22.00 -5.55
N ASN A 300 12.24 22.71 -4.67
CA ASN A 300 12.10 22.59 -3.22
C ASN A 300 10.90 23.37 -2.61
N ASN A 301 10.05 24.00 -3.44
CA ASN A 301 8.88 24.77 -2.98
C ASN A 301 7.65 23.89 -2.67
N ASN A 302 7.84 22.60 -2.46
CA ASN A 302 6.78 21.70 -2.04
C ASN A 302 6.68 21.67 -0.52
N GLU A 303 5.46 21.44 0.00
CA GLU A 303 5.28 21.25 1.43
C GLU A 303 5.92 19.95 1.92
N VAL A 304 6.62 20.02 3.05
CA VAL A 304 7.22 18.85 3.69
C VAL A 304 6.13 18.01 4.35
N LEU A 305 5.96 16.77 3.87
CA LEU A 305 4.97 15.82 4.36
C LEU A 305 5.57 14.76 5.32
N PHE A 306 6.87 14.74 5.47
CA PHE A 306 7.62 13.76 6.25
C PHE A 306 7.11 13.59 7.69
N HIS A 307 6.74 14.69 8.35
CA HIS A 307 6.23 14.68 9.74
C HIS A 307 4.71 14.53 9.83
N VAL A 308 4.01 14.56 8.70
CA VAL A 308 2.54 14.47 8.66
C VAL A 308 2.11 13.01 8.75
N ASN A 309 1.02 12.73 9.48
CA ASN A 309 0.43 11.39 9.48
C ASN A 309 0.14 10.93 8.05
N PHE A 310 0.48 9.68 7.72
CA PHE A 310 0.41 9.12 6.38
C PHE A 310 -0.95 9.32 5.70
N ALA A 311 -2.06 8.97 6.38
CA ALA A 311 -3.40 9.10 5.80
C ALA A 311 -3.77 10.57 5.54
N LYS A 312 -3.43 11.48 6.45
CA LYS A 312 -3.64 12.92 6.26
C LYS A 312 -2.80 13.47 5.10
N ALA A 313 -1.52 13.09 5.02
CA ALA A 313 -0.62 13.48 3.94
C ALA A 313 -1.12 12.94 2.58
N TRP A 314 -1.65 11.71 2.55
CA TRP A 314 -2.21 11.11 1.34
C TRP A 314 -3.42 11.89 0.84
N ILE A 315 -4.42 12.14 1.70
CA ILE A 315 -5.62 12.92 1.36
C ILE A 315 -5.24 14.30 0.83
N LYS A 316 -4.27 14.96 1.48
CA LYS A 316 -3.79 16.26 1.02
C LYS A 316 -3.22 16.18 -0.39
N LYS A 317 -2.39 15.17 -0.67
CA LYS A 317 -1.76 14.99 -1.98
C LYS A 317 -2.77 14.66 -3.08
N VAL A 318 -3.81 13.91 -2.76
CA VAL A 318 -4.92 13.63 -3.68
C VAL A 318 -5.70 14.92 -4.00
N LYS A 319 -6.01 15.75 -3.01
CA LYS A 319 -6.67 17.06 -3.21
C LYS A 319 -5.88 18.00 -4.10
N GLU A 320 -4.57 18.09 -3.92
CA GLU A 320 -3.67 18.91 -4.76
C GLU A 320 -3.70 18.49 -6.25
N GLN A 321 -4.14 17.28 -6.56
CA GLN A 321 -4.24 16.76 -7.92
C GLN A 321 -5.64 16.97 -8.56
N GLY A 322 -6.57 17.62 -7.85
CA GLY A 322 -7.93 17.87 -8.34
C GLY A 322 -8.81 16.60 -8.43
N ALA A 323 -8.47 15.56 -7.67
CA ALA A 323 -9.22 14.30 -7.65
C ALA A 323 -10.35 14.28 -6.59
N ILE A 324 -10.48 15.36 -5.78
CA ILE A 324 -11.56 15.59 -4.79
C ILE A 324 -11.95 17.08 -4.87
#